data_40ad334c550cc06951d8bef9578c4afc
#
_entry.id   40ad334c550cc06951d8bef9578c4afc
#
_cell.length_a   1.000
_cell.length_b   1.000
_cell.length_c   1.000
_cell.angle_alpha   90.00
_cell.angle_beta   90.00
_cell.angle_gamma   90.00
#
_symmetry.space_group_name_H-M   'P 1'
#
loop_
_entity.id
_entity.type
_entity.pdbx_description
1 polymer ?
#
loop_
_entity_poly.entity_id
_entity_poly.type
_entity_poly.pdbx_seq_one_letter_code
_entity_poly.pdbx_strand_id
1 'polypeptide(L)'
;SFEEAVALVAKRGEFMETAAPAGSGKMVAVMNTDPSLIEEICQQASEKGVVTPANYNTPAQIVIGGEVVAVDYAVELLKEAGAKRLIPLNVSGPFHTALLESASQKLAAELEKVSFNDFDLPLVGNTEATIMKSEDVKALLARQVMEPVRFYDSIATIQEFGVDEVIEIGPGKVLSGFLKKIDKTLPTQNVEDQASLDALLNA
;
A
#
# COMPACT_ATOMS: atom_id res chain seq x y z
N SER A 1 -1.72 -16.04 -16.70
CA SER A 1 -2.95 -15.57 -17.38
C SER A 1 -3.74 -14.62 -16.49
N PHE A 2 -4.72 -13.93 -17.06
CA PHE A 2 -5.63 -13.05 -16.32
C PHE A 2 -6.45 -13.84 -15.29
N GLU A 3 -6.95 -15.00 -15.68
CA GLU A 3 -7.75 -15.89 -14.83
C GLU A 3 -6.96 -16.37 -13.60
N GLU A 4 -5.70 -16.75 -13.79
CA GLU A 4 -4.81 -17.14 -12.69
C GLU A 4 -4.55 -15.97 -11.75
N ALA A 5 -4.34 -14.76 -12.28
CA ALA A 5 -4.14 -13.55 -11.50
C ALA A 5 -5.38 -13.24 -10.64
N VAL A 6 -6.57 -13.29 -11.23
CA VAL A 6 -7.85 -13.09 -10.49
C VAL A 6 -8.02 -14.12 -9.38
N ALA A 7 -7.76 -15.39 -9.66
CA ALA A 7 -7.85 -16.45 -8.66
C ALA A 7 -6.85 -16.26 -7.51
N LEU A 8 -5.62 -15.84 -7.83
CA LEU A 8 -4.58 -15.58 -6.83
C LEU A 8 -4.93 -14.36 -5.95
N VAL A 9 -5.43 -13.29 -6.55
CA VAL A 9 -5.84 -12.07 -5.81
C VAL A 9 -7.04 -12.35 -4.91
N ALA A 10 -8.00 -13.16 -5.36
CA ALA A 10 -9.12 -13.60 -4.53
C ALA A 10 -8.64 -14.37 -3.28
N LYS A 11 -7.72 -15.33 -3.45
CA LYS A 11 -7.11 -16.06 -2.33
C LYS A 11 -6.32 -15.12 -1.39
N ARG A 12 -5.58 -14.17 -1.95
CA ARG A 12 -4.89 -13.16 -1.14
C ARG A 12 -5.86 -12.43 -0.23
N GLY A 13 -6.99 -11.97 -0.75
CA GLY A 13 -8.04 -11.29 0.02
C GLY A 13 -8.59 -12.16 1.15
N GLU A 14 -8.93 -13.42 0.84
CA GLU A 14 -9.41 -14.39 1.82
C GLU A 14 -8.40 -14.67 2.94
N PHE A 15 -7.12 -14.82 2.60
CA PHE A 15 -6.06 -15.03 3.59
C PHE A 15 -5.87 -13.82 4.49
N MET A 16 -5.92 -12.59 3.93
CA MET A 16 -5.82 -11.36 4.70
C MET A 16 -6.99 -11.17 5.65
N GLU A 17 -8.21 -11.42 5.20
CA GLU A 17 -9.42 -11.35 6.05
C GLU A 17 -9.38 -12.39 7.19
N THR A 18 -8.91 -13.59 6.90
CA THR A 18 -8.78 -14.66 7.91
C THR A 18 -7.68 -14.36 8.93
N ALA A 19 -6.54 -13.77 8.49
CA ALA A 19 -5.42 -13.47 9.37
C ALA A 19 -5.71 -12.33 10.35
N ALA A 20 -6.47 -11.33 9.90
CA ALA A 20 -6.84 -10.17 10.71
C ALA A 20 -8.35 -9.90 10.59
N PRO A 21 -9.19 -10.65 11.34
CA PRO A 21 -10.63 -10.45 11.35
C PRO A 21 -11.02 -9.02 11.70
N ALA A 22 -12.19 -8.59 11.23
CA ALA A 22 -12.69 -7.25 11.46
C ALA A 22 -12.66 -6.89 12.98
N GLY A 23 -12.08 -5.74 13.30
CA GLY A 23 -11.90 -5.28 14.68
C GLY A 23 -10.64 -5.77 15.39
N SER A 24 -9.81 -6.63 14.77
CA SER A 24 -8.54 -7.07 15.35
C SER A 24 -7.44 -6.02 15.28
N GLY A 25 -7.61 -5.00 14.46
CA GLY A 25 -6.64 -3.91 14.29
C GLY A 25 -7.28 -2.62 13.82
N LYS A 26 -6.44 -1.61 13.66
CA LYS A 26 -6.83 -0.25 13.31
C LYS A 26 -5.80 0.37 12.37
N MET A 27 -6.27 1.29 11.51
CA MET A 27 -5.41 2.12 10.68
C MET A 27 -5.78 3.58 10.81
N VAL A 28 -4.77 4.46 10.84
CA VAL A 28 -4.93 5.90 10.98
C VAL A 28 -4.04 6.62 9.99
N ALA A 29 -4.61 7.51 9.18
CA ALA A 29 -3.85 8.40 8.32
C ALA A 29 -3.33 9.60 9.12
N VAL A 30 -2.01 9.75 9.14
CA VAL A 30 -1.28 10.85 9.77
C VAL A 30 -0.94 11.86 8.68
N MET A 31 -1.41 13.10 8.87
CA MET A 31 -1.29 14.14 7.85
C MET A 31 -0.28 15.20 8.25
N ASN A 32 0.57 15.63 7.29
CA ASN A 32 1.50 16.75 7.43
C ASN A 32 2.41 16.65 8.68
N THR A 33 2.88 15.45 8.96
CA THR A 33 3.81 15.15 10.06
C THR A 33 5.07 14.54 9.45
N ASP A 34 6.22 14.86 10.02
CA ASP A 34 7.51 14.36 9.55
C ASP A 34 7.56 12.83 9.59
N PRO A 35 7.99 12.15 8.51
CA PRO A 35 8.04 10.69 8.44
C PRO A 35 8.90 10.07 9.56
N SER A 36 10.06 10.66 9.86
CA SER A 36 10.96 10.14 10.90
C SER A 36 10.33 10.20 12.29
N LEU A 37 9.55 11.27 12.56
CA LEU A 37 8.79 11.38 13.80
C LEU A 37 7.67 10.32 13.91
N ILE A 38 7.01 10.02 12.79
CA ILE A 38 5.98 8.96 12.76
C ILE A 38 6.61 7.60 13.04
N GLU A 39 7.76 7.31 12.41
CA GLU A 39 8.50 6.06 12.61
C GLU A 39 8.98 5.90 14.05
N GLU A 40 9.57 6.95 14.63
CA GLU A 40 10.00 6.98 16.04
C GLU A 40 8.84 6.72 17.00
N ILE A 41 7.70 7.39 16.78
CA ILE A 41 6.50 7.21 17.61
C ILE A 41 5.92 5.79 17.46
N CYS A 42 5.89 5.23 16.26
CA CYS A 42 5.48 3.84 16.06
C CYS A 42 6.42 2.88 16.80
N GLN A 43 7.73 3.11 16.75
CA GLN A 43 8.69 2.31 17.49
C GLN A 43 8.47 2.41 19.02
N GLN A 44 8.24 3.61 19.54
CA GLN A 44 7.92 3.80 20.95
C GLN A 44 6.60 3.11 21.33
N ALA A 45 5.55 3.28 20.51
CA ALA A 45 4.23 2.71 20.78
C ALA A 45 4.21 1.17 20.65
N SER A 46 5.22 0.57 20.03
CA SER A 46 5.34 -0.89 19.92
C SER A 46 5.54 -1.60 21.26
N GLU A 47 5.79 -0.88 22.34
CA GLU A 47 5.72 -1.44 23.71
C GLU A 47 4.32 -1.92 24.11
N LYS A 48 3.27 -1.44 23.42
CA LYS A 48 1.86 -1.79 23.66
C LYS A 48 1.33 -2.84 22.68
N GLY A 49 2.12 -3.27 21.71
CA GLY A 49 1.73 -4.21 20.67
C GLY A 49 2.22 -3.78 19.29
N VAL A 50 1.78 -4.49 18.26
CA VAL A 50 2.19 -4.19 16.88
C VAL A 50 1.60 -2.85 16.42
N VAL A 51 2.45 -1.91 16.03
CA VAL A 51 2.11 -0.69 15.29
C VAL A 51 3.27 -0.28 14.41
N THR A 52 2.98 0.06 13.14
CA THR A 52 4.01 0.41 12.17
C THR A 52 3.42 1.35 11.10
N PRO A 53 4.25 2.17 10.43
CA PRO A 53 3.85 2.74 9.16
C PRO A 53 3.49 1.65 8.16
N ALA A 54 2.29 1.72 7.61
CA ALA A 54 1.73 0.75 6.67
C ALA A 54 1.68 1.26 5.23
N ASN A 55 1.51 2.58 5.04
CA ASN A 55 1.51 3.18 3.70
C ASN A 55 2.18 4.55 3.72
N TYR A 56 3.14 4.73 2.83
CA TYR A 56 3.73 6.02 2.48
C TYR A 56 3.05 6.52 1.19
N ASN A 57 1.90 7.19 1.34
CA ASN A 57 1.04 7.54 0.21
C ASN A 57 1.50 8.81 -0.54
N THR A 58 1.87 9.84 0.22
CA THR A 58 2.36 11.12 -0.32
C THR A 58 3.35 11.72 0.68
N PRO A 59 4.13 12.77 0.31
CA PRO A 59 4.99 13.48 1.27
C PRO A 59 4.25 14.01 2.51
N ALA A 60 2.93 14.20 2.39
CA ALA A 60 2.08 14.76 3.43
C ALA A 60 1.12 13.73 4.06
N GLN A 61 1.22 12.45 3.72
CA GLN A 61 0.32 11.42 4.25
C GLN A 61 1.03 10.07 4.41
N ILE A 62 1.13 9.64 5.65
CA ILE A 62 1.53 8.29 6.03
C ILE A 62 0.37 7.64 6.80
N VAL A 63 0.11 6.37 6.55
CA VAL A 63 -0.87 5.60 7.31
C VAL A 63 -0.12 4.69 8.27
N ILE A 64 -0.46 4.75 9.54
CA ILE A 64 -0.01 3.79 10.54
C ILE A 64 -1.08 2.73 10.75
N GLY A 65 -0.65 1.49 11.01
CA GLY A 65 -1.55 0.35 11.24
C GLY A 65 -1.00 -0.60 12.28
N GLY A 66 -1.89 -1.35 12.92
CA GLY A 66 -1.50 -2.31 13.94
C GLY A 66 -2.64 -2.71 14.86
N GLU A 67 -2.29 -3.25 16.03
CA GLU A 67 -3.23 -3.55 17.10
C GLU A 67 -3.90 -2.29 17.64
N VAL A 68 -5.18 -2.37 17.95
CA VAL A 68 -5.98 -1.21 18.37
C VAL A 68 -5.31 -0.43 19.51
N VAL A 69 -4.85 -1.13 20.56
CA VAL A 69 -4.22 -0.51 21.74
C VAL A 69 -2.92 0.23 21.38
N ALA A 70 -2.09 -0.39 20.55
CA ALA A 70 -0.81 0.19 20.12
C ALA A 70 -1.01 1.39 19.18
N VAL A 71 -1.97 1.29 18.25
CA VAL A 71 -2.31 2.41 17.36
C VAL A 71 -2.93 3.57 18.13
N ASP A 72 -3.80 3.31 19.09
CA ASP A 72 -4.40 4.37 19.93
C ASP A 72 -3.32 5.08 20.75
N TYR A 73 -2.38 4.35 21.32
CA TYR A 73 -1.25 4.94 22.02
C TYR A 73 -0.33 5.75 21.09
N ALA A 74 -0.04 5.24 19.89
CA ALA A 74 0.70 6.02 18.88
C ALA A 74 -0.04 7.32 18.50
N VAL A 75 -1.36 7.29 18.40
CA VAL A 75 -2.19 8.49 18.13
C VAL A 75 -2.09 9.52 19.26
N GLU A 76 -2.05 9.10 20.52
CA GLU A 76 -1.85 9.99 21.66
C GLU A 76 -0.47 10.65 21.61
N LEU A 77 0.60 9.86 21.43
CA LEU A 77 1.96 10.38 21.30
C LEU A 77 2.12 11.34 20.10
N LEU A 78 1.50 11.02 18.97
CA LEU A 78 1.50 11.91 17.80
C LEU A 78 0.82 13.26 18.09
N LYS A 79 -0.28 13.25 18.82
CA LYS A 79 -0.95 14.51 19.25
C LYS A 79 -0.08 15.32 20.18
N GLU A 80 0.56 14.69 21.16
CA GLU A 80 1.50 15.35 22.08
C GLU A 80 2.69 15.95 21.33
N ALA A 81 3.19 15.26 20.28
CA ALA A 81 4.23 15.75 19.39
C ALA A 81 3.75 16.83 18.40
N GLY A 82 2.47 17.22 18.43
CA GLY A 82 1.93 18.32 17.64
C GLY A 82 1.27 17.93 16.32
N ALA A 83 1.06 16.65 16.03
CA ALA A 83 0.30 16.21 14.85
C ALA A 83 -1.15 16.69 14.95
N LYS A 84 -1.59 17.48 13.96
CA LYS A 84 -2.89 18.17 14.00
C LYS A 84 -4.03 17.39 13.37
N ARG A 85 -3.72 16.48 12.44
CA ARG A 85 -4.74 15.81 11.65
C ARG A 85 -4.44 14.31 11.55
N LEU A 86 -5.16 13.54 12.35
CA LEU A 86 -5.12 12.09 12.44
C LEU A 86 -6.51 11.56 12.08
N ILE A 87 -6.61 10.78 11.02
CA ILE A 87 -7.90 10.35 10.43
C ILE A 87 -8.00 8.83 10.54
N PRO A 88 -8.86 8.29 11.41
CA PRO A 88 -9.14 6.87 11.43
C PRO A 88 -9.70 6.41 10.07
N LEU A 89 -9.18 5.30 9.57
CA LEU A 89 -9.66 4.72 8.32
C LEU A 89 -10.73 3.66 8.59
N ASN A 90 -11.76 3.66 7.75
CA ASN A 90 -12.78 2.62 7.79
C ASN A 90 -12.34 1.43 6.92
N VAL A 91 -11.48 0.58 7.49
CA VAL A 91 -10.93 -0.61 6.83
C VAL A 91 -11.20 -1.84 7.67
N SER A 92 -11.22 -3.02 7.04
CA SER A 92 -11.55 -4.28 7.70
C SER A 92 -10.42 -4.82 8.60
N GLY A 93 -9.17 -4.39 8.39
CA GLY A 93 -8.03 -4.92 9.14
C GLY A 93 -6.79 -4.03 9.07
N PRO A 94 -5.75 -4.37 9.86
CA PRO A 94 -4.47 -3.66 9.92
C PRO A 94 -3.54 -4.11 8.78
N PHE A 95 -3.91 -3.75 7.53
CA PHE A 95 -3.18 -4.16 6.34
C PHE A 95 -1.74 -3.64 6.33
N HIS A 96 -0.86 -4.38 5.65
CA HIS A 96 0.56 -4.05 5.53
C HIS A 96 1.28 -3.96 6.88
N THR A 97 0.94 -4.85 7.81
CA THR A 97 1.58 -4.98 9.11
C THR A 97 1.94 -6.44 9.40
N ALA A 98 2.82 -6.66 10.38
CA ALA A 98 3.23 -8.00 10.82
C ALA A 98 2.06 -8.89 11.29
N LEU A 99 0.90 -8.29 11.62
CA LEU A 99 -0.31 -9.03 11.99
C LEU A 99 -0.85 -9.92 10.85
N LEU A 100 -0.40 -9.68 9.61
CA LEU A 100 -0.77 -10.47 8.43
C LEU A 100 0.26 -11.56 8.07
N GLU A 101 1.19 -11.89 8.96
CA GLU A 101 2.23 -12.90 8.68
C GLU A 101 1.65 -14.24 8.21
N SER A 102 0.57 -14.71 8.85
CA SER A 102 -0.08 -15.97 8.46
C SER A 102 -0.68 -15.91 7.05
N ALA A 103 -1.19 -14.76 6.62
CA ALA A 103 -1.66 -14.55 5.26
C ALA A 103 -0.51 -14.53 4.25
N SER A 104 0.61 -13.87 4.60
CA SER A 104 1.83 -13.88 3.79
C SER A 104 2.34 -15.30 3.54
N GLN A 105 2.42 -16.11 4.59
CA GLN A 105 2.86 -17.52 4.49
C GLN A 105 1.92 -18.36 3.62
N LYS A 106 0.61 -18.21 3.76
CA LYS A 106 -0.38 -18.91 2.92
C LYS A 106 -0.29 -18.48 1.46
N LEU A 107 -0.12 -17.16 1.22
CA LEU A 107 0.06 -16.65 -0.13
C LEU A 107 1.37 -17.15 -0.76
N ALA A 108 2.47 -17.21 0.00
CA ALA A 108 3.73 -17.77 -0.48
C ALA A 108 3.54 -19.23 -0.97
N ALA A 109 2.81 -20.05 -0.22
CA ALA A 109 2.52 -21.44 -0.61
C ALA A 109 1.65 -21.54 -1.90
N GLU A 110 0.75 -20.58 -2.13
CA GLU A 110 -0.01 -20.52 -3.38
C GLU A 110 0.85 -20.02 -4.55
N LEU A 111 1.73 -19.04 -4.32
CA LEU A 111 2.65 -18.51 -5.32
C LEU A 111 3.63 -19.57 -5.84
N GLU A 112 4.01 -20.57 -5.03
CA GLU A 112 4.85 -21.68 -5.51
C GLU A 112 4.18 -22.52 -6.60
N LYS A 113 2.85 -22.52 -6.68
CA LYS A 113 2.07 -23.22 -7.70
C LYS A 113 1.93 -22.43 -9.01
N VAL A 114 2.33 -21.16 -9.01
CA VAL A 114 2.19 -20.25 -10.15
C VAL A 114 3.53 -20.11 -10.87
N SER A 115 3.50 -20.18 -12.19
CA SER A 115 4.64 -19.87 -13.04
C SER A 115 4.54 -18.42 -13.49
N PHE A 116 5.60 -17.65 -13.25
CA PHE A 116 5.74 -16.29 -13.75
C PHE A 116 6.66 -16.29 -14.96
N ASN A 117 6.29 -15.54 -15.98
CA ASN A 117 7.15 -15.23 -17.11
C ASN A 117 8.00 -14.01 -16.81
N ASP A 118 9.00 -13.74 -17.64
CA ASP A 118 9.70 -12.47 -17.61
C ASP A 118 8.72 -11.32 -17.91
N PHE A 119 9.00 -10.16 -17.36
CA PHE A 119 8.15 -9.00 -17.53
C PHE A 119 8.40 -8.35 -18.89
N ASP A 120 7.33 -8.11 -19.65
CA ASP A 120 7.39 -7.36 -20.93
C ASP A 120 7.61 -5.85 -20.69
N LEU A 121 7.28 -5.35 -19.49
CA LEU A 121 7.39 -3.96 -19.09
C LEU A 121 8.05 -3.87 -17.71
N PRO A 122 8.78 -2.78 -17.40
CA PRO A 122 9.27 -2.54 -16.05
C PRO A 122 8.12 -2.50 -15.05
N LEU A 123 8.26 -3.21 -13.95
CA LEU A 123 7.32 -3.23 -12.85
C LEU A 123 7.99 -2.69 -11.58
N VAL A 124 7.44 -1.63 -11.00
CA VAL A 124 7.91 -1.10 -9.71
C VAL A 124 7.08 -1.72 -8.59
N GLY A 125 7.76 -2.39 -7.65
CA GLY A 125 7.13 -3.06 -6.53
C GLY A 125 6.81 -2.11 -5.37
N ASN A 126 5.71 -2.36 -4.66
CA ASN A 126 5.26 -1.51 -3.55
C ASN A 126 6.19 -1.55 -2.32
N THR A 127 6.82 -2.70 -2.04
CA THR A 127 7.62 -2.90 -0.81
C THR A 127 8.97 -2.19 -0.87
N GLU A 128 9.64 -2.27 -2.00
CA GLU A 128 10.99 -1.76 -2.19
C GLU A 128 11.02 -0.46 -3.00
N ALA A 129 9.91 -0.13 -3.66
CA ALA A 129 9.80 1.03 -4.56
C ALA A 129 10.86 1.03 -5.67
N THR A 130 11.33 -0.15 -6.09
CA THR A 130 12.34 -0.37 -7.12
C THR A 130 11.80 -1.25 -8.22
N ILE A 131 12.53 -1.34 -9.34
CA ILE A 131 12.19 -2.28 -10.42
C ILE A 131 12.28 -3.70 -9.88
N MET A 132 11.16 -4.40 -9.96
CA MET A 132 11.06 -5.80 -9.59
C MET A 132 11.65 -6.70 -10.68
N LYS A 133 12.43 -7.69 -10.30
CA LYS A 133 12.86 -8.76 -11.20
C LYS A 133 11.87 -9.91 -11.19
N SER A 134 11.72 -10.60 -12.31
CA SER A 134 10.80 -11.74 -12.42
C SER A 134 11.15 -12.88 -11.44
N GLU A 135 12.43 -13.08 -11.15
CA GLU A 135 12.92 -14.07 -10.18
C GLU A 135 12.50 -13.79 -8.73
N ASP A 136 12.30 -12.51 -8.37
CA ASP A 136 11.96 -12.08 -7.01
C ASP A 136 10.45 -11.94 -6.77
N VAL A 137 9.64 -12.05 -7.83
CA VAL A 137 8.20 -11.71 -7.79
C VAL A 137 7.42 -12.46 -6.72
N LYS A 138 7.67 -13.75 -6.55
CA LYS A 138 6.97 -14.58 -5.55
C LYS A 138 7.26 -14.11 -4.13
N ALA A 139 8.53 -13.90 -3.83
CA ALA A 139 8.96 -13.42 -2.51
C ALA A 139 8.40 -12.01 -2.22
N LEU A 140 8.47 -11.10 -3.19
CA LEU A 140 7.98 -9.73 -3.03
C LEU A 140 6.46 -9.67 -2.89
N LEU A 141 5.69 -10.47 -3.64
CA LEU A 141 4.25 -10.52 -3.49
C LEU A 141 3.81 -11.09 -2.13
N ALA A 142 4.52 -12.07 -1.60
CA ALA A 142 4.26 -12.59 -0.25
C ALA A 142 4.58 -11.55 0.82
N ARG A 143 5.73 -10.89 0.74
CA ARG A 143 6.15 -9.81 1.65
C ARG A 143 5.20 -8.62 1.62
N GLN A 144 4.68 -8.25 0.45
CA GLN A 144 3.76 -7.12 0.27
C GLN A 144 2.50 -7.21 1.14
N VAL A 145 2.09 -8.40 1.56
CA VAL A 145 0.92 -8.59 2.44
C VAL A 145 1.14 -7.93 3.80
N MET A 146 2.36 -7.97 4.32
CA MET A 146 2.70 -7.54 5.66
C MET A 146 3.71 -6.37 5.74
N GLU A 147 4.25 -5.96 4.59
CA GLU A 147 5.21 -4.85 4.52
C GLU A 147 4.55 -3.57 4.01
N PRO A 148 5.12 -2.40 4.36
CA PRO A 148 4.58 -1.10 3.95
C PRO A 148 4.48 -0.92 2.44
N VAL A 149 3.44 -0.21 2.02
CA VAL A 149 3.31 0.29 0.64
C VAL A 149 4.07 1.61 0.52
N ARG A 150 5.10 1.65 -0.31
CA ARG A 150 5.93 2.83 -0.60
C ARG A 150 5.48 3.52 -1.89
N PHE A 151 4.21 3.98 -1.93
CA PHE A 151 3.65 4.56 -3.16
C PHE A 151 4.37 5.83 -3.59
N TYR A 152 4.66 6.73 -2.64
CA TYR A 152 5.40 7.96 -2.95
C TYR A 152 6.79 7.69 -3.53
N ASP A 153 7.54 6.78 -2.93
CA ASP A 153 8.87 6.40 -3.40
C ASP A 153 8.78 5.69 -4.77
N SER A 154 7.74 4.86 -4.99
CA SER A 154 7.50 4.21 -6.28
C SER A 154 7.27 5.22 -7.40
N ILE A 155 6.55 6.32 -7.13
CA ILE A 155 6.35 7.39 -8.12
C ILE A 155 7.68 8.08 -8.43
N ALA A 156 8.55 8.33 -7.45
CA ALA A 156 9.88 8.88 -7.70
C ALA A 156 10.69 7.97 -8.65
N THR A 157 10.70 6.67 -8.38
CA THR A 157 11.35 5.69 -9.27
C THR A 157 10.75 5.70 -10.68
N ILE A 158 9.41 5.75 -10.81
CA ILE A 158 8.73 5.79 -12.12
C ILE A 158 9.11 7.07 -12.89
N GLN A 159 9.23 8.20 -12.23
CA GLN A 159 9.63 9.46 -12.86
C GLN A 159 11.05 9.42 -13.44
N GLU A 160 11.96 8.65 -12.85
CA GLU A 160 13.33 8.46 -13.39
C GLU A 160 13.33 7.81 -14.79
N PHE A 161 12.26 7.10 -15.17
CA PHE A 161 12.09 6.56 -16.52
C PHE A 161 11.61 7.58 -17.56
N GLY A 162 11.37 8.83 -17.17
CA GLY A 162 10.87 9.86 -18.07
C GLY A 162 9.43 9.64 -18.50
N VAL A 163 8.58 9.19 -17.59
CA VAL A 163 7.15 8.96 -17.84
C VAL A 163 6.44 10.30 -18.05
N ASP A 164 5.71 10.42 -19.16
CA ASP A 164 4.98 11.64 -19.56
C ASP A 164 3.56 11.69 -18.99
N GLU A 165 2.97 10.56 -18.65
CA GLU A 165 1.60 10.41 -18.17
C GLU A 165 1.44 9.18 -17.30
N VAL A 166 0.50 9.23 -16.35
CA VAL A 166 0.09 8.08 -15.53
C VAL A 166 -1.39 7.78 -15.73
N ILE A 167 -1.71 6.50 -15.89
CA ILE A 167 -3.10 6.03 -16.02
C ILE A 167 -3.40 5.12 -14.83
N GLU A 168 -4.33 5.53 -13.95
CA GLU A 168 -4.87 4.69 -12.89
C GLU A 168 -5.95 3.78 -13.47
N ILE A 169 -5.73 2.47 -13.43
CA ILE A 169 -6.70 1.48 -13.92
C ILE A 169 -7.34 0.77 -12.74
N GLY A 170 -8.65 0.94 -12.58
CA GLY A 170 -9.42 0.33 -11.51
C GLY A 170 -10.50 1.24 -10.91
N PRO A 171 -11.29 0.75 -9.96
CA PRO A 171 -12.40 1.52 -9.38
C PRO A 171 -11.89 2.67 -8.51
N GLY A 172 -12.46 3.86 -8.73
CA GLY A 172 -12.14 5.07 -7.97
C GLY A 172 -10.93 5.83 -8.50
N LYS A 173 -10.53 6.89 -7.79
CA LYS A 173 -9.51 7.89 -8.20
C LYS A 173 -8.55 8.22 -7.06
N VAL A 174 -8.24 7.23 -6.22
CA VAL A 174 -7.44 7.43 -5.01
C VAL A 174 -5.98 7.69 -5.36
N LEU A 175 -5.41 6.88 -6.26
CA LEU A 175 -4.01 7.02 -6.67
C LEU A 175 -3.80 8.29 -7.50
N SER A 176 -4.73 8.63 -8.38
CA SER A 176 -4.75 9.93 -9.08
C SER A 176 -4.79 11.11 -8.11
N GLY A 177 -5.52 10.96 -7.00
CA GLY A 177 -5.55 11.94 -5.93
C GLY A 177 -4.23 12.07 -5.16
N PHE A 178 -3.47 10.99 -5.03
CA PHE A 178 -2.12 11.01 -4.45
C PHE A 178 -1.12 11.62 -5.43
N LEU A 179 -1.16 11.23 -6.70
CA LEU A 179 -0.29 11.77 -7.76
C LEU A 179 -0.37 13.29 -7.81
N LYS A 180 -1.56 13.88 -7.80
CA LYS A 180 -1.75 15.34 -7.76
C LYS A 180 -1.13 16.04 -6.54
N LYS A 181 -0.85 15.30 -5.45
CA LYS A 181 -0.17 15.82 -4.27
C LYS A 181 1.33 15.58 -4.31
N ILE A 182 1.79 14.58 -5.06
CA ILE A 182 3.19 14.25 -5.28
C ILE A 182 3.76 15.17 -6.35
N ASP A 183 3.14 15.17 -7.53
CA ASP A 183 3.53 16.01 -8.66
C ASP A 183 2.29 16.50 -9.43
N LYS A 184 2.05 17.80 -9.38
CA LYS A 184 0.93 18.45 -10.07
C LYS A 184 1.15 18.60 -11.57
N THR A 185 2.39 18.44 -12.02
CA THR A 185 2.77 18.63 -13.44
C THR A 185 2.66 17.35 -14.23
N LEU A 186 2.61 16.18 -13.55
CA LEU A 186 2.47 14.88 -14.20
C LEU A 186 0.99 14.63 -14.58
N PRO A 187 0.65 14.59 -15.87
CA PRO A 187 -0.70 14.28 -16.32
C PRO A 187 -1.17 12.94 -15.78
N THR A 188 -2.40 12.91 -15.30
CA THR A 188 -2.95 11.70 -14.71
C THR A 188 -4.36 11.48 -15.19
N GLN A 189 -4.61 10.31 -15.78
CA GLN A 189 -5.93 9.86 -16.19
C GLN A 189 -6.40 8.68 -15.32
N ASN A 190 -7.68 8.34 -15.42
CA ASN A 190 -8.27 7.23 -14.68
C ASN A 190 -9.24 6.46 -15.59
N VAL A 191 -9.17 5.14 -15.54
CA VAL A 191 -10.06 4.23 -16.25
C VAL A 191 -10.71 3.30 -15.22
N GLU A 192 -11.99 3.56 -14.92
CA GLU A 192 -12.76 2.79 -13.93
C GLU A 192 -14.00 2.10 -14.53
N ASP A 193 -14.40 2.49 -15.74
CA ASP A 193 -15.55 1.97 -16.46
C ASP A 193 -15.39 2.13 -17.99
N GLN A 194 -16.40 1.64 -18.75
CA GLN A 194 -16.37 1.73 -20.22
C GLN A 194 -16.31 3.18 -20.71
N ALA A 195 -17.01 4.10 -20.06
CA ALA A 195 -17.07 5.51 -20.48
C ALA A 195 -15.71 6.20 -20.34
N SER A 196 -15.00 5.94 -19.25
CA SER A 196 -13.65 6.46 -19.02
C SER A 196 -12.60 5.81 -19.94
N LEU A 197 -12.78 4.52 -20.30
CA LEU A 197 -11.95 3.86 -21.30
C LEU A 197 -12.16 4.48 -22.70
N ASP A 198 -13.42 4.68 -23.11
CA ASP A 198 -13.75 5.31 -24.38
C ASP A 198 -13.21 6.75 -24.47
N ALA A 199 -13.27 7.49 -23.36
CA ALA A 199 -12.68 8.83 -23.30
C ALA A 199 -11.16 8.81 -23.49
N LEU A 200 -10.46 7.88 -22.85
CA LEU A 200 -9.00 7.73 -22.99
C LEU A 200 -8.61 7.37 -24.44
N LEU A 201 -9.34 6.44 -25.07
CA LEU A 201 -9.02 5.97 -26.43
C LEU A 201 -9.33 6.99 -27.53
N ASN A 202 -10.15 8.00 -27.24
CA ASN A 202 -10.53 9.05 -28.18
C ASN A 202 -9.86 10.41 -27.88
N ALA A 203 -8.96 10.48 -26.91
CA ALA A 203 -8.18 11.67 -26.58
C ALA A 203 -6.93 11.76 -27.46
#